data_30f80918693d85392a83f7ab8abdf847
#
_entry.id   30f80918693d85392a83f7ab8abdf847
#
_cell.length_a   1.000
_cell.length_b   1.000
_cell.length_c   1.000
_cell.angle_alpha   90.00
_cell.angle_beta   90.00
_cell.angle_gamma   90.00
#
_symmetry.space_group_name_H-M   'P 1'
#
loop_
_entity.id
_entity.type
_entity.pdbx_description
1 polymer ?
#
loop_
_entity_poly.entity_id
_entity_poly.type
_entity_poly.pdbx_seq_one_letter_code
_entity_poly.pdbx_strand_id
1 'polypeptide(L)'
;MGVEEGEEKVTVTLSIMNSEGGVNDGRCRLGSSDSLLPGLIDDVAFNCLARVNRSDFASLSSINTRFNKLIKSGGLNRCRKQLGIVEHWVYMVCDPRGWEAFDPVRNRWMTLPKIPCDECFNHADKESLAVDCELLVFGRELLEFAIWKYSLILHSWVKCQGMNRPRCLFGSSSLGSIAIVAGGSDKNGNVLQSAELYDSSSGTWEMLPGMHTPRRLCTGFFMDDKFYVIGGMLNATVPLTCGEEFNLQTRKWRIIEDMYPLANRAAQAPPLVAVVNNQLYAIEHLTNMVKKYDKVKNTWDVLGRLPVRADLANGWGLAFKASGEELLVVGGQRGPEGEGIVLNSWCPKSGVKNGTLDWKVLGVKEHVGVFVYNCAVMGC
;
A
#
# COMPACT_ATOMS: atom_id res chain seq x y z
N MET A 1 -36.69 20.11 -31.10
CA MET A 1 -36.34 20.55 -29.74
C MET A 1 -35.03 19.88 -29.41
N GLY A 2 -33.94 20.59 -29.67
CA GLY A 2 -32.60 20.11 -29.38
C GLY A 2 -32.22 20.40 -27.94
N VAL A 3 -31.55 19.48 -27.31
CA VAL A 3 -30.88 19.66 -26.03
C VAL A 3 -29.41 19.78 -26.33
N GLU A 4 -28.84 20.96 -26.12
CA GLU A 4 -27.41 21.21 -26.18
C GLU A 4 -26.75 20.66 -24.89
N GLU A 5 -25.85 19.72 -25.03
CA GLU A 5 -24.92 19.31 -23.97
C GLU A 5 -23.79 20.35 -23.90
N GLY A 6 -23.78 21.11 -22.80
CA GLY A 6 -22.70 22.05 -22.50
C GLY A 6 -21.51 21.31 -21.91
N GLU A 7 -20.39 21.27 -22.64
CA GLU A 7 -19.08 20.90 -22.11
C GLU A 7 -18.57 21.98 -21.13
N GLU A 8 -18.56 21.69 -19.86
CA GLU A 8 -17.95 22.53 -18.84
C GLU A 8 -16.42 22.36 -18.87
N LYS A 9 -15.74 23.35 -19.46
CA LYS A 9 -14.28 23.44 -19.42
C LYS A 9 -13.82 23.84 -18.04
N VAL A 10 -13.31 22.87 -17.26
CA VAL A 10 -12.63 23.14 -15.99
C VAL A 10 -11.28 23.77 -16.28
N THR A 11 -11.17 25.08 -16.10
CA THR A 11 -9.90 25.79 -16.15
C THR A 11 -9.26 25.74 -14.77
N VAL A 12 -8.24 24.91 -14.59
CA VAL A 12 -7.44 24.84 -13.36
C VAL A 12 -6.36 25.93 -13.41
N THR A 13 -6.56 26.99 -12.65
CA THR A 13 -5.55 28.05 -12.48
C THR A 13 -4.62 27.66 -11.33
N LEU A 14 -3.37 27.29 -11.64
CA LEU A 14 -2.32 27.08 -10.65
C LEU A 14 -1.71 28.42 -10.23
N SER A 15 -2.11 28.91 -9.05
CA SER A 15 -1.47 30.09 -8.44
C SER A 15 -0.14 29.70 -7.80
N ILE A 16 0.96 30.01 -8.44
CA ILE A 16 2.29 29.99 -7.82
C ILE A 16 2.46 31.35 -7.10
N MET A 17 2.49 31.34 -5.78
CA MET A 17 2.84 32.53 -4.99
C MET A 17 4.31 32.87 -5.24
N ASN A 18 4.57 33.87 -6.05
CA ASN A 18 5.84 34.61 -6.06
C ASN A 18 5.65 35.87 -5.21
N SER A 19 6.34 35.94 -4.10
CA SER A 19 6.57 37.19 -3.40
C SER A 19 7.71 37.93 -4.12
N GLU A 20 7.39 39.05 -4.72
CA GLU A 20 8.09 40.31 -4.73
C GLU A 20 7.71 41.13 -5.97
N GLY A 21 7.42 42.40 -5.75
CA GLY A 21 6.77 43.27 -6.69
C GLY A 21 7.72 43.86 -7.75
N GLY A 22 7.11 44.16 -8.87
CA GLY A 22 7.76 44.90 -9.97
C GLY A 22 6.83 44.90 -11.17
N VAL A 23 6.03 45.95 -11.31
CA VAL A 23 5.30 46.26 -12.54
C VAL A 23 6.31 46.57 -13.62
N ASN A 24 6.32 45.80 -14.71
CA ASN A 24 6.84 46.27 -15.97
C ASN A 24 6.10 45.65 -17.15
N ASP A 25 5.59 46.55 -17.96
CA ASP A 25 4.87 46.35 -19.21
C ASP A 25 5.82 45.80 -20.29
N GLY A 26 5.35 44.93 -21.14
CA GLY A 26 5.96 44.75 -22.41
C GLY A 26 6.30 43.40 -22.96
N ARG A 27 5.48 42.95 -23.89
CA ARG A 27 5.81 42.06 -25.03
C ARG A 27 6.40 40.69 -24.74
N CYS A 28 5.58 39.67 -24.96
CA CYS A 28 6.00 38.28 -25.14
C CYS A 28 7.18 38.15 -26.11
N ARG A 29 8.38 37.96 -25.59
CA ARG A 29 9.50 37.40 -26.33
C ARG A 29 9.45 35.88 -26.23
N LEU A 30 9.04 35.22 -27.29
CA LEU A 30 9.29 33.80 -27.52
C LEU A 30 10.82 33.61 -27.59
N GLY A 31 11.37 32.97 -26.55
CA GLY A 31 12.77 32.60 -26.51
C GLY A 31 13.49 33.01 -25.23
N SER A 32 12.95 32.67 -24.02
CA SER A 32 13.78 32.71 -22.82
C SER A 32 14.47 31.36 -22.64
N SER A 33 15.78 31.40 -22.41
CA SER A 33 16.62 30.24 -22.00
C SER A 33 16.16 29.61 -20.67
N ASP A 34 14.99 29.97 -20.20
CA ASP A 34 14.47 29.74 -18.87
C ASP A 34 13.23 28.79 -18.83
N SER A 35 12.74 28.30 -19.99
CA SER A 35 11.64 27.34 -20.04
C SER A 35 12.08 25.94 -19.57
N LEU A 36 11.17 25.18 -18.94
CA LEU A 36 11.43 23.79 -18.50
C LEU A 36 11.77 22.87 -19.67
N LEU A 37 11.03 23.00 -20.76
CA LEU A 37 11.29 22.32 -22.02
C LEU A 37 11.36 23.33 -23.15
N PRO A 38 12.41 23.34 -24.00
CA PRO A 38 12.54 24.27 -25.10
C PRO A 38 11.31 24.29 -26.00
N GLY A 39 10.78 25.48 -26.26
CA GLY A 39 9.64 25.67 -27.14
C GLY A 39 8.25 25.43 -26.51
N LEU A 40 8.18 25.04 -25.22
CA LEU A 40 6.92 24.89 -24.50
C LEU A 40 6.79 25.92 -23.38
N ILE A 41 5.58 26.38 -23.14
CA ILE A 41 5.28 27.14 -21.92
C ILE A 41 5.37 26.17 -20.71
N ASP A 42 5.78 26.70 -19.55
CA ASP A 42 6.12 25.87 -18.38
C ASP A 42 4.96 24.99 -17.91
N ASP A 43 3.69 25.43 -17.98
CA ASP A 43 2.53 24.62 -17.60
C ASP A 43 2.37 23.37 -18.49
N VAL A 44 2.58 23.51 -19.79
CA VAL A 44 2.53 22.38 -20.74
C VAL A 44 3.72 21.48 -20.53
N ALA A 45 4.92 22.03 -20.36
CA ALA A 45 6.13 21.29 -20.07
C ALA A 45 5.98 20.46 -18.77
N PHE A 46 5.41 21.07 -17.72
CA PHE A 46 5.14 20.42 -16.45
C PHE A 46 4.16 19.26 -16.60
N ASN A 47 3.07 19.46 -17.34
CA ASN A 47 2.10 18.41 -17.66
C ASN A 47 2.70 17.24 -18.45
N CYS A 48 3.62 17.53 -19.40
CA CYS A 48 4.35 16.49 -20.12
C CYS A 48 5.27 15.71 -19.19
N LEU A 49 6.04 16.40 -18.33
CA LEU A 49 6.93 15.77 -17.36
C LEU A 49 6.18 14.93 -16.31
N ALA A 50 5.00 15.36 -15.90
CA ALA A 50 4.16 14.61 -14.96
C ALA A 50 3.68 13.26 -15.52
N ARG A 51 3.62 13.09 -16.85
CA ARG A 51 3.25 11.84 -17.52
C ARG A 51 4.42 10.89 -17.76
N VAL A 52 5.65 11.33 -17.48
CA VAL A 52 6.82 10.44 -17.47
C VAL A 52 6.66 9.42 -16.37
N ASN A 53 6.97 8.16 -16.66
CA ASN A 53 6.87 7.09 -15.67
C ASN A 53 7.83 7.33 -14.50
N ARG A 54 7.39 6.97 -13.33
CA ARG A 54 8.15 7.13 -12.08
C ARG A 54 9.53 6.48 -12.11
N SER A 55 9.65 5.32 -12.75
CA SER A 55 10.92 4.60 -12.93
C SER A 55 11.98 5.40 -13.70
N ASP A 56 11.59 6.43 -14.45
CA ASP A 56 12.49 7.29 -15.21
C ASP A 56 12.84 8.59 -14.47
N PHE A 57 12.27 8.85 -13.29
CA PHE A 57 12.54 10.08 -12.53
C PHE A 57 14.01 10.21 -12.13
N ALA A 58 14.70 9.11 -11.83
CA ALA A 58 16.14 9.14 -11.57
C ALA A 58 16.93 9.63 -12.79
N SER A 59 16.62 9.10 -13.97
CA SER A 59 17.23 9.52 -15.24
C SER A 59 16.87 10.97 -15.56
N LEU A 60 15.61 11.35 -15.39
CA LEU A 60 15.14 12.72 -15.60
C LEU A 60 15.84 13.70 -14.66
N SER A 61 16.07 13.35 -13.40
CA SER A 61 16.76 14.18 -12.42
C SER A 61 18.23 14.40 -12.75
N SER A 62 18.85 13.50 -13.51
CA SER A 62 20.25 13.59 -13.91
C SER A 62 20.49 14.50 -15.12
N ILE A 63 19.44 14.86 -15.88
CA ILE A 63 19.57 15.67 -17.10
C ILE A 63 20.02 17.10 -16.76
N ASN A 64 19.40 17.73 -15.77
CA ASN A 64 19.76 19.07 -15.32
C ASN A 64 19.28 19.37 -13.89
N THR A 65 19.82 20.45 -13.32
CA THR A 65 19.51 20.88 -11.96
C THR A 65 18.05 21.30 -11.75
N ARG A 66 17.37 21.80 -12.79
CA ARG A 66 15.94 22.21 -12.71
C ARG A 66 15.05 21.00 -12.57
N PHE A 67 15.24 19.95 -13.36
CA PHE A 67 14.51 18.69 -13.24
C PHE A 67 14.76 18.01 -11.89
N ASN A 68 16.02 18.02 -11.44
CA ASN A 68 16.37 17.50 -10.12
C ASN A 68 15.61 18.24 -8.99
N LYS A 69 15.59 19.58 -9.02
CA LYS A 69 14.83 20.38 -8.06
C LYS A 69 13.34 20.12 -8.16
N LEU A 70 12.77 20.01 -9.37
CA LEU A 70 11.36 19.75 -9.60
C LEU A 70 10.92 18.40 -9.01
N ILE A 71 11.71 17.36 -9.21
CA ILE A 71 11.45 16.03 -8.68
C ILE A 71 11.57 16.05 -7.15
N LYS A 72 12.67 16.56 -6.60
CA LYS A 72 12.94 16.61 -5.16
C LYS A 72 11.98 17.50 -4.37
N SER A 73 11.39 18.52 -4.99
CA SER A 73 10.35 19.34 -4.37
C SER A 73 8.99 18.64 -4.26
N GLY A 74 8.85 17.44 -4.86
CA GLY A 74 7.58 16.73 -4.95
C GLY A 74 6.58 17.38 -5.92
N GLY A 75 7.00 18.37 -6.69
CA GLY A 75 6.14 19.09 -7.63
C GLY A 75 5.48 18.16 -8.64
N LEU A 76 6.26 17.26 -9.26
CA LEU A 76 5.72 16.28 -10.21
C LEU A 76 4.71 15.33 -9.55
N ASN A 77 4.96 14.87 -8.34
CA ASN A 77 4.04 13.97 -7.66
C ASN A 77 2.72 14.67 -7.31
N ARG A 78 2.76 15.94 -6.88
CA ARG A 78 1.53 16.74 -6.68
C ARG A 78 0.74 16.92 -7.96
N CYS A 79 1.41 17.23 -9.06
CA CYS A 79 0.77 17.36 -10.37
C CYS A 79 0.16 16.03 -10.83
N ARG A 80 0.87 14.90 -10.70
CA ARG A 80 0.33 13.57 -11.01
C ARG A 80 -0.94 13.28 -10.21
N LYS A 81 -0.93 13.56 -8.91
CA LYS A 81 -2.10 13.38 -8.04
C LYS A 81 -3.30 14.23 -8.50
N GLN A 82 -3.06 15.48 -8.92
CA GLN A 82 -4.11 16.36 -9.46
C GLN A 82 -4.64 15.87 -10.81
N LEU A 83 -3.79 15.26 -11.64
CA LEU A 83 -4.15 14.69 -12.94
C LEU A 83 -4.74 13.27 -12.83
N GLY A 84 -4.84 12.70 -11.62
CA GLY A 84 -5.30 11.32 -11.42
C GLY A 84 -4.34 10.27 -11.98
N ILE A 85 -3.06 10.61 -12.18
CA ILE A 85 -2.05 9.67 -12.69
C ILE A 85 -1.50 8.89 -11.50
N VAL A 86 -1.82 7.59 -11.44
CA VAL A 86 -1.38 6.70 -10.36
C VAL A 86 -0.65 5.50 -10.95
N GLU A 87 0.55 5.24 -10.45
CA GLU A 87 1.31 4.01 -10.73
C GLU A 87 1.39 3.18 -9.46
N HIS A 88 0.92 1.94 -9.52
CA HIS A 88 0.98 1.01 -8.39
C HIS A 88 2.28 0.20 -8.47
N TRP A 89 3.14 0.36 -7.47
CA TRP A 89 4.38 -0.39 -7.35
C TRP A 89 4.33 -1.31 -6.15
N VAL A 90 4.97 -2.47 -6.28
CA VAL A 90 5.04 -3.49 -5.23
C VAL A 90 6.36 -3.34 -4.49
N TYR A 91 6.28 -3.06 -3.19
CA TYR A 91 7.42 -2.96 -2.30
C TYR A 91 7.49 -4.23 -1.46
N MET A 92 8.64 -4.90 -1.45
CA MET A 92 8.75 -6.21 -0.81
C MET A 92 10.13 -6.50 -0.24
N VAL A 93 10.15 -7.44 0.68
CA VAL A 93 11.36 -8.03 1.26
C VAL A 93 11.28 -9.53 1.01
N CYS A 94 12.15 -10.01 0.13
CA CYS A 94 12.36 -11.44 -0.15
C CYS A 94 13.68 -11.94 0.47
N ASP A 95 14.65 -11.06 0.61
CA ASP A 95 15.91 -11.26 1.34
C ASP A 95 15.88 -10.33 2.56
N PRO A 96 16.10 -10.82 3.80
CA PRO A 96 16.06 -9.99 5.00
C PRO A 96 17.00 -8.77 4.98
N ARG A 97 17.95 -8.72 4.03
CA ARG A 97 18.94 -7.66 3.91
C ARG A 97 18.46 -6.38 3.22
N GLY A 98 17.30 -6.38 2.54
CA GLY A 98 16.89 -5.17 1.83
C GLY A 98 15.45 -5.14 1.31
N TRP A 99 14.98 -3.92 1.11
CA TRP A 99 13.73 -3.61 0.45
C TRP A 99 13.95 -3.39 -1.04
N GLU A 100 13.04 -3.88 -1.83
CA GLU A 100 12.99 -3.67 -3.28
C GLU A 100 11.62 -3.19 -3.71
N ALA A 101 11.59 -2.44 -4.78
CA ALA A 101 10.37 -2.01 -5.46
C ALA A 101 10.31 -2.63 -6.85
N PHE A 102 9.15 -3.12 -7.21
CA PHE A 102 8.84 -3.67 -8.52
C PHE A 102 7.84 -2.77 -9.25
N ASP A 103 8.22 -2.32 -10.45
CA ASP A 103 7.34 -1.64 -11.40
C ASP A 103 6.69 -2.67 -12.32
N PRO A 104 5.40 -3.01 -12.14
CA PRO A 104 4.74 -4.05 -12.92
C PRO A 104 4.49 -3.65 -14.38
N VAL A 105 4.44 -2.34 -14.69
CA VAL A 105 4.20 -1.85 -16.04
C VAL A 105 5.42 -2.06 -16.93
N ARG A 106 6.62 -1.85 -16.36
CA ARG A 106 7.89 -1.96 -17.08
C ARG A 106 8.69 -3.22 -16.76
N ASN A 107 8.17 -4.06 -15.88
CA ASN A 107 8.87 -5.25 -15.38
C ASN A 107 10.28 -4.90 -14.87
N ARG A 108 10.39 -3.87 -14.02
CA ARG A 108 11.67 -3.39 -13.48
C ARG A 108 11.72 -3.53 -11.98
N TRP A 109 12.86 -4.05 -11.51
CA TRP A 109 13.20 -4.11 -10.10
C TRP A 109 14.14 -2.96 -9.73
N MET A 110 13.94 -2.38 -8.56
CA MET A 110 14.77 -1.32 -8.01
C MET A 110 15.04 -1.62 -6.54
N THR A 111 16.31 -1.60 -6.16
CA THR A 111 16.72 -1.73 -4.77
C THR A 111 16.53 -0.40 -4.05
N LEU A 112 15.89 -0.42 -2.88
CA LEU A 112 15.78 0.74 -2.02
C LEU A 112 17.07 0.93 -1.20
N PRO A 113 17.36 2.16 -0.75
CA PRO A 113 18.41 2.40 0.20
C PRO A 113 18.24 1.53 1.45
N LYS A 114 19.33 1.16 2.10
CA LYS A 114 19.26 0.44 3.39
C LYS A 114 18.63 1.32 4.46
N ILE A 115 17.80 0.72 5.32
CA ILE A 115 17.27 1.41 6.49
C ILE A 115 18.43 1.64 7.46
N PRO A 116 18.68 2.88 7.93
CA PRO A 116 19.75 3.17 8.87
C PRO A 116 19.33 2.83 10.32
N CYS A 117 18.91 1.58 10.53
CA CYS A 117 18.42 1.04 11.80
C CYS A 117 19.48 0.15 12.46
N ASP A 118 19.19 -0.28 13.70
CA ASP A 118 20.06 -1.24 14.38
C ASP A 118 19.86 -2.70 13.89
N GLU A 119 20.75 -3.60 14.31
CA GLU A 119 20.68 -5.02 13.91
C GLU A 119 19.44 -5.73 14.44
N CYS A 120 18.89 -5.29 15.58
CA CYS A 120 17.64 -5.86 16.09
C CYS A 120 16.49 -5.60 15.12
N PHE A 121 16.40 -4.39 14.57
CA PHE A 121 15.39 -4.06 13.57
C PHE A 121 15.59 -4.87 12.28
N ASN A 122 16.85 -5.08 11.85
CA ASN A 122 17.12 -5.83 10.64
C ASN A 122 16.58 -7.27 10.71
N HIS A 123 16.66 -7.90 11.88
CA HIS A 123 16.28 -9.31 12.09
C HIS A 123 14.87 -9.49 12.70
N ALA A 124 14.23 -8.43 13.21
CA ALA A 124 12.88 -8.51 13.75
C ALA A 124 11.83 -8.74 12.66
N ASP A 125 10.71 -9.34 13.05
CA ASP A 125 9.51 -9.32 12.24
C ASP A 125 9.05 -7.87 12.02
N LYS A 126 8.54 -7.60 10.82
CA LYS A 126 8.14 -6.26 10.41
C LYS A 126 6.73 -6.28 9.83
N GLU A 127 5.99 -5.21 10.07
CA GLU A 127 4.80 -4.87 9.31
C GLU A 127 5.11 -3.70 8.37
N SER A 128 4.37 -3.60 7.27
CA SER A 128 4.49 -2.47 6.35
C SER A 128 3.14 -1.95 5.91
N LEU A 129 3.10 -0.65 5.71
CA LEU A 129 1.89 0.08 5.34
C LEU A 129 2.24 1.21 4.38
N ALA A 130 1.66 1.20 3.19
CA ALA A 130 1.77 2.32 2.27
C ALA A 130 0.66 3.33 2.57
N VAL A 131 1.03 4.61 2.73
CA VAL A 131 0.10 5.72 2.99
C VAL A 131 0.50 6.87 2.07
N ASP A 132 -0.40 7.30 1.19
CA ASP A 132 -0.06 8.28 0.14
C ASP A 132 1.20 7.82 -0.65
N CYS A 133 2.24 8.65 -0.70
CA CYS A 133 3.54 8.34 -1.34
C CYS A 133 4.63 7.94 -0.31
N GLU A 134 4.24 7.38 0.81
CA GLU A 134 5.13 6.96 1.90
C GLU A 134 4.95 5.47 2.21
N LEU A 135 6.06 4.77 2.44
CA LEU A 135 6.05 3.41 2.95
C LEU A 135 6.51 3.43 4.40
N LEU A 136 5.61 3.11 5.31
CA LEU A 136 5.92 2.93 6.73
C LEU A 136 6.33 1.48 6.97
N VAL A 137 7.44 1.27 7.66
CA VAL A 137 7.92 -0.04 8.11
C VAL A 137 8.03 -0.01 9.64
N PHE A 138 7.28 -0.90 10.26
CA PHE A 138 7.20 -1.04 11.70
C PHE A 138 8.07 -2.22 12.13
N GLY A 139 8.86 -2.05 13.15
CA GLY A 139 9.71 -3.11 13.68
C GLY A 139 10.20 -2.78 15.09
N ARG A 140 11.08 -3.61 15.60
CA ARG A 140 11.64 -3.47 16.93
C ARG A 140 13.15 -3.22 16.84
N GLU A 141 13.57 -2.11 17.38
CA GLU A 141 14.96 -1.82 17.71
C GLU A 141 15.31 -2.37 19.10
N LEU A 142 16.56 -2.29 19.50
CA LEU A 142 17.07 -2.87 20.75
C LEU A 142 16.27 -2.39 21.98
N LEU A 143 15.93 -1.11 22.03
CA LEU A 143 15.29 -0.50 23.19
C LEU A 143 13.78 -0.29 23.03
N GLU A 144 13.27 -0.15 21.81
CA GLU A 144 11.91 0.30 21.55
C GLU A 144 11.34 -0.22 20.21
N PHE A 145 10.03 -0.09 20.04
CA PHE A 145 9.44 -0.19 18.72
C PHE A 145 9.77 1.06 17.91
N ALA A 146 10.12 0.87 16.65
CA ALA A 146 10.48 1.93 15.74
C ALA A 146 9.65 1.90 14.46
N ILE A 147 9.45 3.07 13.87
CA ILE A 147 8.79 3.25 12.59
C ILE A 147 9.76 3.96 11.66
N TRP A 148 10.10 3.30 10.58
CA TRP A 148 10.90 3.88 9.50
C TRP A 148 10.01 4.20 8.32
N LYS A 149 10.13 5.41 7.80
CA LYS A 149 9.38 5.91 6.65
C LYS A 149 10.30 6.05 5.45
N TYR A 150 9.98 5.36 4.36
CA TYR A 150 10.57 5.61 3.07
C TYR A 150 9.79 6.70 2.34
N SER A 151 10.48 7.76 1.96
CA SER A 151 9.94 8.80 1.10
C SER A 151 10.29 8.51 -0.35
N LEU A 152 9.28 8.30 -1.18
CA LEU A 152 9.46 8.14 -2.61
C LEU A 152 10.11 9.37 -3.25
N ILE A 153 9.78 10.56 -2.75
CA ILE A 153 10.27 11.84 -3.27
C ILE A 153 11.77 12.02 -2.98
N LEU A 154 12.17 11.71 -1.75
CA LEU A 154 13.55 11.91 -1.28
C LEU A 154 14.44 10.69 -1.54
N HIS A 155 13.85 9.56 -1.91
CA HIS A 155 14.52 8.27 -2.05
C HIS A 155 15.39 7.92 -0.83
N SER A 156 14.83 8.10 0.36
CA SER A 156 15.53 7.93 1.62
C SER A 156 14.60 7.50 2.74
N TRP A 157 15.19 6.91 3.78
CA TRP A 157 14.51 6.51 5.00
C TRP A 157 14.68 7.56 6.09
N VAL A 158 13.60 7.81 6.83
CA VAL A 158 13.58 8.70 8.00
C VAL A 158 12.88 7.98 9.15
N LYS A 159 13.44 8.03 10.36
CA LYS A 159 12.77 7.53 11.56
C LYS A 159 11.62 8.48 11.90
N CYS A 160 10.44 7.92 12.12
CA CYS A 160 9.22 8.67 12.43
C CYS A 160 8.94 8.72 13.93
N GLN A 161 8.02 9.59 14.30
CA GLN A 161 7.40 9.54 15.62
C GLN A 161 6.69 8.19 15.80
N GLY A 162 6.90 7.57 16.96
CA GLY A 162 6.24 6.32 17.32
C GLY A 162 4.74 6.49 17.55
N MET A 163 4.02 5.38 17.54
CA MET A 163 2.62 5.31 17.98
C MET A 163 2.49 5.69 19.45
N ASN A 164 1.33 6.21 19.86
CA ASN A 164 1.02 6.45 21.28
C ASN A 164 1.04 5.15 22.10
N ARG A 165 0.62 4.04 21.49
CA ARG A 165 0.75 2.70 22.04
C ARG A 165 1.54 1.82 21.07
N PRO A 166 2.85 1.69 21.24
CA PRO A 166 3.69 0.84 20.42
C PRO A 166 3.20 -0.61 20.39
N ARG A 167 3.16 -1.21 19.21
CA ARG A 167 2.55 -2.52 18.98
C ARG A 167 3.20 -3.25 17.81
N CYS A 168 3.04 -4.56 17.78
CA CYS A 168 3.30 -5.45 16.65
C CYS A 168 2.10 -6.37 16.42
N LEU A 169 2.08 -7.10 15.28
CA LEU A 169 1.04 -8.08 14.93
C LEU A 169 -0.37 -7.47 14.88
N PHE A 170 -0.48 -6.22 14.41
CA PHE A 170 -1.71 -5.45 14.31
C PHE A 170 -2.33 -5.52 12.91
N GLY A 171 -3.61 -5.19 12.82
CA GLY A 171 -4.29 -4.94 11.55
C GLY A 171 -4.11 -3.48 11.12
N SER A 172 -3.81 -3.25 9.85
CA SER A 172 -3.63 -1.90 9.32
C SER A 172 -4.11 -1.76 7.89
N SER A 173 -4.53 -0.55 7.53
CA SER A 173 -4.82 -0.15 6.16
C SER A 173 -4.83 1.36 6.03
N SER A 174 -4.70 1.85 4.80
CA SER A 174 -4.72 3.28 4.48
C SER A 174 -5.85 3.64 3.54
N LEU A 175 -6.29 4.89 3.63
CA LEU A 175 -7.26 5.52 2.73
C LEU A 175 -6.81 6.96 2.44
N GLY A 176 -6.30 7.20 1.24
CA GLY A 176 -5.71 8.49 0.90
C GLY A 176 -4.52 8.84 1.78
N SER A 177 -4.57 9.97 2.48
CA SER A 177 -3.50 10.46 3.37
C SER A 177 -3.58 9.91 4.80
N ILE A 178 -4.61 9.15 5.15
CA ILE A 178 -4.77 8.58 6.48
C ILE A 178 -4.54 7.07 6.49
N ALA A 179 -4.12 6.56 7.63
CA ALA A 179 -4.08 5.13 7.90
C ALA A 179 -4.59 4.83 9.31
N ILE A 180 -5.14 3.63 9.49
CA ILE A 180 -5.55 3.14 10.80
C ILE A 180 -4.77 1.88 11.11
N VAL A 181 -4.29 1.78 12.35
CA VAL A 181 -3.74 0.57 12.96
C VAL A 181 -4.63 0.16 14.12
N ALA A 182 -4.94 -1.13 14.26
CA ALA A 182 -5.84 -1.62 15.29
C ALA A 182 -5.39 -2.97 15.84
N GLY A 183 -5.55 -3.14 17.14
CA GLY A 183 -5.14 -4.37 17.82
C GLY A 183 -3.62 -4.54 17.94
N GLY A 184 -3.17 -5.77 17.85
CA GLY A 184 -1.77 -6.14 18.00
C GLY A 184 -1.40 -6.54 19.41
N SER A 185 -0.11 -6.62 19.68
CA SER A 185 0.46 -6.89 21.00
C SER A 185 1.43 -5.78 21.40
N ASP A 186 1.42 -5.44 22.68
CA ASP A 186 2.43 -4.54 23.27
C ASP A 186 3.78 -5.27 23.52
N LYS A 187 4.76 -4.54 24.06
CA LYS A 187 6.09 -5.08 24.38
C LYS A 187 6.08 -6.22 25.42
N ASN A 188 5.01 -6.33 26.19
CA ASN A 188 4.84 -7.37 27.21
C ASN A 188 4.03 -8.58 26.68
N GLY A 189 3.59 -8.54 25.42
CA GLY A 189 2.76 -9.58 24.80
C GLY A 189 1.27 -9.45 25.10
N ASN A 190 0.82 -8.38 25.78
CA ASN A 190 -0.60 -8.14 26.02
C ASN A 190 -1.31 -7.83 24.72
N VAL A 191 -2.46 -8.48 24.49
CA VAL A 191 -3.29 -8.25 23.30
C VAL A 191 -4.07 -6.95 23.46
N LEU A 192 -4.01 -6.10 22.43
CA LEU A 192 -4.57 -4.76 22.48
C LEU A 192 -5.94 -4.70 21.81
N GLN A 193 -6.84 -3.87 22.38
CA GLN A 193 -8.08 -3.42 21.76
C GLN A 193 -8.01 -1.98 21.23
N SER A 194 -6.88 -1.30 21.47
CA SER A 194 -6.70 0.08 21.05
C SER A 194 -6.47 0.19 19.54
N ALA A 195 -6.87 1.33 18.98
CA ALA A 195 -6.62 1.70 17.60
C ALA A 195 -6.06 3.12 17.53
N GLU A 196 -5.31 3.41 16.49
CA GLU A 196 -4.72 4.72 16.24
C GLU A 196 -4.82 5.09 14.76
N LEU A 197 -5.02 6.38 14.50
CA LEU A 197 -5.01 6.96 13.18
C LEU A 197 -3.69 7.69 12.95
N TYR A 198 -3.08 7.43 11.82
CA TYR A 198 -1.92 8.15 11.29
C TYR A 198 -2.38 9.12 10.21
N ASP A 199 -1.93 10.36 10.27
CA ASP A 199 -2.09 11.34 9.21
C ASP A 199 -0.71 11.61 8.57
N SER A 200 -0.55 11.25 7.29
CA SER A 200 0.71 11.42 6.57
C SER A 200 1.05 12.89 6.31
N SER A 201 0.06 13.77 6.29
CA SER A 201 0.27 15.21 6.04
C SER A 201 0.93 15.91 7.24
N SER A 202 0.60 15.49 8.46
CA SER A 202 1.21 15.99 9.71
C SER A 202 2.29 15.07 10.26
N GLY A 203 2.30 13.80 9.85
CA GLY A 203 3.20 12.76 10.39
C GLY A 203 2.87 12.35 11.83
N THR A 204 1.63 12.57 12.30
CA THR A 204 1.22 12.37 13.69
C THR A 204 0.26 11.22 13.88
N TRP A 205 0.23 10.68 15.10
CA TRP A 205 -0.67 9.62 15.53
C TRP A 205 -1.74 10.14 16.48
N GLU A 206 -2.99 9.78 16.25
CA GLU A 206 -4.14 10.09 17.08
C GLU A 206 -4.75 8.81 17.65
N MET A 207 -5.04 8.77 18.96
CA MET A 207 -5.78 7.68 19.57
C MET A 207 -7.23 7.68 19.10
N LEU A 208 -7.70 6.52 18.63
CA LEU A 208 -9.09 6.28 18.31
C LEU A 208 -9.80 5.58 19.50
N PRO A 209 -11.16 5.61 19.54
CA PRO A 209 -11.92 4.72 20.42
C PRO A 209 -11.45 3.27 20.28
N GLY A 210 -11.39 2.53 21.39
CA GLY A 210 -11.00 1.14 21.37
C GLY A 210 -12.05 0.24 20.71
N MET A 211 -11.61 -0.84 20.09
CA MET A 211 -12.46 -1.95 19.64
C MET A 211 -13.20 -2.60 20.81
N HIS A 212 -14.23 -3.37 20.53
CA HIS A 212 -14.92 -4.16 21.54
C HIS A 212 -14.09 -5.38 21.96
N THR A 213 -13.37 -5.98 21.01
CA THR A 213 -12.60 -7.22 21.22
C THR A 213 -11.12 -6.98 20.98
N PRO A 214 -10.24 -7.24 21.98
CA PRO A 214 -8.80 -7.20 21.76
C PRO A 214 -8.40 -8.32 20.80
N ARG A 215 -7.46 -8.02 19.88
CA ARG A 215 -7.01 -9.00 18.87
C ARG A 215 -5.59 -8.73 18.41
N ARG A 216 -4.85 -9.79 18.16
CA ARG A 216 -3.53 -9.77 17.49
C ARG A 216 -3.53 -10.69 16.28
N LEU A 217 -2.55 -10.60 15.40
CA LEU A 217 -2.51 -11.36 14.13
C LEU A 217 -3.80 -11.18 13.32
N CYS A 218 -4.36 -9.98 13.36
CA CYS A 218 -5.55 -9.59 12.62
C CYS A 218 -5.17 -8.81 11.36
N THR A 219 -6.12 -8.58 10.48
CA THR A 219 -5.90 -7.79 9.26
C THR A 219 -6.91 -6.67 9.18
N GLY A 220 -6.41 -5.46 8.85
CA GLY A 220 -7.22 -4.27 8.59
C GLY A 220 -7.39 -4.01 7.10
N PHE A 221 -8.53 -3.42 6.73
CA PHE A 221 -8.79 -2.94 5.38
C PHE A 221 -9.87 -1.85 5.38
N PHE A 222 -9.87 -1.02 4.33
CA PHE A 222 -10.96 -0.08 4.08
C PHE A 222 -11.94 -0.65 3.06
N MET A 223 -13.23 -0.45 3.32
CA MET A 223 -14.33 -0.80 2.43
C MET A 223 -15.54 0.07 2.80
N ASP A 224 -16.30 0.58 1.81
CA ASP A 224 -17.45 1.47 2.03
C ASP A 224 -17.11 2.68 2.93
N ASP A 225 -15.92 3.29 2.71
CA ASP A 225 -15.38 4.44 3.49
C ASP A 225 -15.29 4.18 5.01
N LYS A 226 -15.25 2.93 5.42
CA LYS A 226 -15.08 2.49 6.80
C LYS A 226 -13.84 1.62 6.92
N PHE A 227 -13.20 1.65 8.08
CA PHE A 227 -12.13 0.74 8.40
C PHE A 227 -12.68 -0.54 9.04
N TYR A 228 -12.21 -1.67 8.58
CA TYR A 228 -12.56 -2.99 9.12
C TYR A 228 -11.33 -3.67 9.67
N VAL A 229 -11.52 -4.46 10.70
CA VAL A 229 -10.52 -5.40 11.22
C VAL A 229 -11.17 -6.76 11.41
N ILE A 230 -10.54 -7.82 10.88
CA ILE A 230 -11.11 -9.18 10.93
C ILE A 230 -10.12 -10.19 11.44
N GLY A 231 -10.68 -11.27 11.97
CA GLY A 231 -9.95 -12.43 12.47
C GLY A 231 -8.97 -12.09 13.58
N GLY A 232 -7.88 -12.80 13.58
CA GLY A 232 -6.85 -12.70 14.60
C GLY A 232 -7.11 -13.62 15.78
N MET A 233 -6.34 -13.38 16.85
CA MET A 233 -6.34 -14.19 18.07
C MET A 233 -6.67 -13.31 19.27
N LEU A 234 -7.61 -13.73 20.08
CA LEU A 234 -7.91 -13.10 21.38
C LEU A 234 -6.77 -13.32 22.39
N ASN A 235 -6.18 -14.51 22.35
CA ASN A 235 -5.03 -14.93 23.14
C ASN A 235 -4.21 -15.95 22.34
N ALA A 236 -3.37 -16.76 22.99
CA ALA A 236 -2.54 -17.75 22.30
C ALA A 236 -3.32 -18.89 21.60
N THR A 237 -4.59 -19.12 22.00
CA THR A 237 -5.33 -20.34 21.59
C THR A 237 -6.70 -20.09 20.98
N VAL A 238 -7.27 -18.87 21.12
CA VAL A 238 -8.65 -18.56 20.71
C VAL A 238 -8.63 -17.70 19.43
N PRO A 239 -8.90 -18.29 18.25
CA PRO A 239 -9.11 -17.54 17.04
C PRO A 239 -10.45 -16.80 17.07
N LEU A 240 -10.49 -15.64 16.45
CA LEU A 240 -11.67 -14.80 16.33
C LEU A 240 -12.29 -14.96 14.94
N THR A 241 -13.57 -15.28 14.88
CA THR A 241 -14.35 -15.33 13.63
C THR A 241 -15.04 -14.02 13.33
N CYS A 242 -15.22 -13.15 14.33
CA CYS A 242 -15.84 -11.85 14.13
C CYS A 242 -14.93 -10.83 13.48
N GLY A 243 -15.54 -9.85 12.83
CA GLY A 243 -14.92 -8.59 12.43
C GLY A 243 -15.48 -7.42 13.22
N GLU A 244 -14.81 -6.29 13.15
CA GLU A 244 -15.32 -5.00 13.63
C GLU A 244 -15.13 -3.93 12.56
N GLU A 245 -16.14 -3.08 12.37
CA GLU A 245 -16.06 -1.91 11.50
C GLU A 245 -15.97 -0.63 12.33
N PHE A 246 -15.11 0.28 11.91
CA PHE A 246 -14.99 1.62 12.46
C PHE A 246 -15.51 2.65 11.45
N ASN A 247 -16.47 3.43 11.86
CA ASN A 247 -17.00 4.54 11.05
C ASN A 247 -16.21 5.82 11.38
N LEU A 248 -15.52 6.38 10.38
CA LEU A 248 -14.69 7.58 10.54
C LEU A 248 -15.47 8.81 10.95
N GLN A 249 -16.74 8.94 10.49
CA GLN A 249 -17.57 10.11 10.77
C GLN A 249 -18.14 10.08 12.19
N THR A 250 -18.71 8.93 12.59
CA THR A 250 -19.31 8.77 13.91
C THR A 250 -18.34 8.40 15.00
N ARG A 251 -17.11 7.98 14.61
CA ARG A 251 -16.03 7.51 15.49
C ARG A 251 -16.47 6.36 16.40
N LYS A 252 -17.27 5.43 15.87
CA LYS A 252 -17.80 4.29 16.62
C LYS A 252 -17.42 2.96 15.95
N TRP A 253 -17.17 1.97 16.78
CA TRP A 253 -16.98 0.58 16.37
C TRP A 253 -18.31 -0.17 16.39
N ARG A 254 -18.45 -1.15 15.49
CA ARG A 254 -19.56 -2.10 15.43
C ARG A 254 -19.02 -3.50 15.17
N ILE A 255 -19.44 -4.48 15.98
CA ILE A 255 -19.09 -5.90 15.76
C ILE A 255 -19.92 -6.44 14.58
N ILE A 256 -19.28 -7.29 13.78
CA ILE A 256 -19.91 -8.11 12.74
C ILE A 256 -19.59 -9.56 13.09
N GLU A 257 -20.58 -10.26 13.62
CA GLU A 257 -20.43 -11.66 14.01
C GLU A 257 -20.12 -12.51 12.77
N ASP A 258 -19.27 -13.53 12.95
CA ASP A 258 -18.88 -14.48 11.92
C ASP A 258 -18.47 -13.91 10.56
N MET A 259 -17.97 -12.66 10.55
CA MET A 259 -17.47 -12.04 9.33
C MET A 259 -16.30 -12.80 8.70
N TYR A 260 -15.52 -13.53 9.51
CA TYR A 260 -14.37 -14.31 9.06
C TYR A 260 -14.40 -15.75 9.62
N PRO A 261 -15.33 -16.61 9.18
CA PRO A 261 -15.45 -17.99 9.65
C PRO A 261 -14.27 -18.88 9.22
N LEU A 262 -13.37 -18.36 8.35
CA LEU A 262 -12.15 -19.04 7.89
C LEU A 262 -11.07 -19.13 8.97
N ALA A 263 -11.25 -18.45 10.09
CA ALA A 263 -10.33 -18.51 11.22
C ALA A 263 -10.22 -19.95 11.74
N ASN A 264 -9.02 -20.50 11.78
CA ASN A 264 -8.77 -21.80 12.35
C ASN A 264 -7.52 -21.77 13.24
N ARG A 265 -7.41 -22.74 14.15
CA ARG A 265 -6.30 -22.83 15.11
C ARG A 265 -4.95 -23.13 14.47
N ALA A 266 -4.93 -23.69 13.27
CA ALA A 266 -3.71 -24.00 12.54
C ALA A 266 -3.14 -22.76 11.80
N ALA A 267 -3.99 -21.76 11.50
CA ALA A 267 -3.57 -20.52 10.90
C ALA A 267 -2.91 -19.63 11.94
N GLN A 268 -1.61 -19.51 11.87
CA GLN A 268 -0.83 -18.59 12.72
C GLN A 268 -0.51 -17.28 12.02
N ALA A 269 -0.78 -17.16 10.72
CA ALA A 269 -0.64 -15.93 9.95
C ALA A 269 -1.91 -15.08 10.04
N PRO A 270 -1.79 -13.74 9.90
CA PRO A 270 -2.95 -12.86 9.76
C PRO A 270 -3.81 -13.26 8.54
N PRO A 271 -5.13 -12.98 8.55
CA PRO A 271 -5.98 -13.16 7.39
C PRO A 271 -5.42 -12.51 6.14
N LEU A 272 -5.34 -13.27 5.06
CA LEU A 272 -4.90 -12.75 3.76
C LEU A 272 -6.11 -12.20 3.01
N VAL A 273 -6.28 -10.88 3.06
CA VAL A 273 -7.41 -10.21 2.41
C VAL A 273 -6.97 -9.00 1.60
N ALA A 274 -7.77 -8.68 0.59
CA ALA A 274 -7.61 -7.49 -0.23
C ALA A 274 -8.97 -6.95 -0.68
N VAL A 275 -9.07 -5.63 -0.84
CA VAL A 275 -10.28 -4.96 -1.34
C VAL A 275 -9.98 -4.35 -2.70
N VAL A 276 -10.73 -4.76 -3.72
CA VAL A 276 -10.66 -4.23 -5.07
C VAL A 276 -12.05 -3.78 -5.50
N ASN A 277 -12.17 -2.56 -6.00
CA ASN A 277 -13.45 -1.96 -6.40
C ASN A 277 -14.52 -2.10 -5.31
N ASN A 278 -14.14 -1.78 -4.07
CA ASN A 278 -15.01 -1.85 -2.89
C ASN A 278 -15.60 -3.25 -2.61
N GLN A 279 -14.94 -4.30 -3.09
CA GLN A 279 -15.28 -5.69 -2.88
C GLN A 279 -14.15 -6.40 -2.13
N LEU A 280 -14.49 -7.09 -1.04
CA LEU A 280 -13.55 -7.84 -0.22
C LEU A 280 -13.32 -9.25 -0.78
N TYR A 281 -12.06 -9.64 -0.84
CA TYR A 281 -11.58 -10.97 -1.22
C TYR A 281 -10.67 -11.53 -0.12
N ALA A 282 -10.67 -12.83 0.05
CA ALA A 282 -9.79 -13.53 0.98
C ALA A 282 -9.14 -14.75 0.33
N ILE A 283 -7.98 -15.12 0.86
CA ILE A 283 -7.34 -16.40 0.58
C ILE A 283 -7.59 -17.34 1.76
N GLU A 284 -8.13 -18.51 1.45
CA GLU A 284 -8.12 -19.66 2.36
C GLU A 284 -6.90 -20.51 2.04
N HIS A 285 -5.81 -20.32 2.80
CA HIS A 285 -4.51 -20.94 2.50
C HIS A 285 -4.52 -22.46 2.61
N LEU A 286 -5.36 -23.07 3.47
CA LEU A 286 -5.46 -24.52 3.61
C LEU A 286 -6.00 -25.19 2.34
N THR A 287 -6.99 -24.59 1.71
CA THR A 287 -7.61 -25.10 0.47
C THR A 287 -6.98 -24.50 -0.79
N ASN A 288 -6.13 -23.50 -0.65
CA ASN A 288 -5.51 -22.71 -1.72
C ASN A 288 -6.56 -22.04 -2.64
N MET A 289 -7.63 -21.53 -2.04
CA MET A 289 -8.77 -20.95 -2.76
C MET A 289 -8.89 -19.44 -2.49
N VAL A 290 -9.29 -18.72 -3.52
CA VAL A 290 -9.74 -17.32 -3.42
C VAL A 290 -11.24 -17.32 -3.15
N LYS A 291 -11.66 -16.52 -2.19
CA LYS A 291 -13.05 -16.33 -1.81
C LYS A 291 -13.46 -14.86 -1.94
N LYS A 292 -14.72 -14.63 -2.26
CA LYS A 292 -15.36 -13.32 -2.35
C LYS A 292 -16.38 -13.19 -1.25
N TYR A 293 -16.37 -12.05 -0.54
CA TYR A 293 -17.31 -11.78 0.53
C TYR A 293 -18.62 -11.19 0.00
N ASP A 294 -19.75 -11.81 0.35
CA ASP A 294 -21.08 -11.25 0.13
C ASP A 294 -21.47 -10.40 1.35
N LYS A 295 -21.47 -9.08 1.18
CA LYS A 295 -21.78 -8.12 2.25
C LYS A 295 -23.22 -8.23 2.77
N VAL A 296 -24.16 -8.65 1.92
CA VAL A 296 -25.59 -8.72 2.25
C VAL A 296 -25.88 -9.95 3.08
N LYS A 297 -25.30 -11.08 2.69
CA LYS A 297 -25.53 -12.36 3.35
C LYS A 297 -24.53 -12.65 4.48
N ASN A 298 -23.46 -11.84 4.59
CA ASN A 298 -22.32 -12.10 5.49
C ASN A 298 -21.72 -13.51 5.25
N THR A 299 -21.50 -13.86 3.99
CA THR A 299 -20.98 -15.19 3.57
C THR A 299 -19.82 -15.04 2.59
N TRP A 300 -19.11 -16.17 2.38
CA TRP A 300 -17.98 -16.22 1.47
C TRP A 300 -18.22 -17.21 0.33
N ASP A 301 -18.16 -16.75 -0.88
CA ASP A 301 -18.27 -17.56 -2.09
C ASP A 301 -16.89 -17.94 -2.63
N VAL A 302 -16.70 -19.20 -3.01
CA VAL A 302 -15.46 -19.69 -3.63
C VAL A 302 -15.40 -19.25 -5.08
N LEU A 303 -14.30 -18.61 -5.47
CA LEU A 303 -14.09 -18.17 -6.87
C LEU A 303 -13.21 -19.12 -7.67
N GLY A 304 -12.10 -19.58 -7.10
CA GLY A 304 -11.14 -20.43 -7.79
C GLY A 304 -9.83 -20.58 -7.05
N ARG A 305 -8.85 -21.23 -7.69
CA ARG A 305 -7.56 -21.54 -7.08
C ARG A 305 -6.54 -20.41 -7.24
N LEU A 306 -5.64 -20.33 -6.26
CA LEU A 306 -4.45 -19.49 -6.35
C LEU A 306 -3.44 -20.06 -7.37
N PRO A 307 -2.64 -19.20 -7.99
CA PRO A 307 -1.57 -19.61 -8.92
C PRO A 307 -0.35 -20.18 -8.20
N VAL A 308 -0.15 -19.82 -6.92
CA VAL A 308 0.94 -20.27 -6.07
C VAL A 308 0.39 -20.77 -4.73
N ARG A 309 1.19 -21.54 -4.01
CA ARG A 309 0.87 -21.99 -2.64
C ARG A 309 1.74 -21.27 -1.63
N ALA A 310 1.23 -21.10 -0.41
CA ALA A 310 2.08 -20.75 0.70
C ALA A 310 3.10 -21.87 0.94
N ASP A 311 4.36 -21.51 1.17
CA ASP A 311 5.41 -22.47 1.46
C ASP A 311 5.17 -23.17 2.82
N LEU A 312 4.61 -22.42 3.77
CA LEU A 312 4.26 -22.92 5.09
C LEU A 312 2.75 -23.17 5.21
N ALA A 313 2.39 -24.31 5.82
CA ALA A 313 1.00 -24.68 6.07
C ALA A 313 0.24 -23.70 6.99
N ASN A 314 0.95 -22.84 7.72
CA ASN A 314 0.39 -21.84 8.62
C ASN A 314 0.03 -20.51 7.93
N GLY A 315 0.23 -20.38 6.60
CA GLY A 315 -0.14 -19.19 5.79
C GLY A 315 0.92 -18.09 5.69
N TRP A 316 2.08 -18.24 6.34
CA TRP A 316 3.20 -17.30 6.18
C TRP A 316 3.92 -17.47 4.84
N GLY A 317 4.63 -16.43 4.41
CA GLY A 317 5.41 -16.44 3.17
C GLY A 317 4.64 -16.12 1.91
N LEU A 318 3.34 -15.80 2.03
CA LEU A 318 2.46 -15.38 0.94
C LEU A 318 1.95 -13.97 1.20
N ALA A 319 1.92 -13.12 0.18
CA ALA A 319 1.26 -11.83 0.26
C ALA A 319 0.05 -11.76 -0.68
N PHE A 320 -1.04 -11.14 -0.19
CA PHE A 320 -2.26 -10.88 -0.94
C PHE A 320 -2.66 -9.42 -0.79
N LYS A 321 -2.66 -8.68 -1.88
CA LYS A 321 -2.85 -7.23 -1.88
C LYS A 321 -3.75 -6.80 -3.04
N ALA A 322 -4.27 -5.58 -2.96
CA ALA A 322 -4.85 -4.89 -4.10
C ALA A 322 -3.78 -4.06 -4.82
N SER A 323 -3.82 -4.04 -6.15
CA SER A 323 -2.97 -3.22 -7.00
C SER A 323 -3.85 -2.58 -8.08
N GLY A 324 -4.35 -1.37 -7.81
CA GLY A 324 -5.36 -0.75 -8.64
C GLY A 324 -6.65 -1.58 -8.69
N GLU A 325 -7.06 -1.99 -9.89
CA GLU A 325 -8.26 -2.81 -10.10
C GLU A 325 -7.99 -4.33 -10.08
N GLU A 326 -6.78 -4.73 -9.73
CA GLU A 326 -6.35 -6.13 -9.74
C GLU A 326 -6.05 -6.63 -8.32
N LEU A 327 -6.29 -7.92 -8.11
CA LEU A 327 -5.79 -8.67 -6.96
C LEU A 327 -4.36 -9.13 -7.28
N LEU A 328 -3.45 -8.92 -6.35
CA LEU A 328 -2.06 -9.32 -6.45
C LEU A 328 -1.77 -10.44 -5.45
N VAL A 329 -1.20 -11.53 -5.95
CA VAL A 329 -0.66 -12.64 -5.14
C VAL A 329 0.84 -12.71 -5.37
N VAL A 330 1.60 -12.64 -4.28
CA VAL A 330 3.05 -12.77 -4.30
C VAL A 330 3.44 -13.94 -3.44
N GLY A 331 4.15 -14.90 -4.03
CA GLY A 331 4.52 -16.12 -3.31
C GLY A 331 5.63 -16.88 -3.98
N GLY A 332 6.20 -17.82 -3.22
CA GLY A 332 7.31 -18.63 -3.66
C GLY A 332 6.93 -19.67 -4.71
N GLN A 333 7.86 -19.92 -5.60
CA GLN A 333 7.80 -21.02 -6.58
C GLN A 333 9.13 -21.75 -6.60
N ARG A 334 9.04 -23.08 -6.67
CA ARG A 334 10.20 -23.96 -6.92
C ARG A 334 10.10 -24.50 -8.34
N GLY A 335 11.07 -24.17 -9.15
CA GLY A 335 11.13 -24.59 -10.55
C GLY A 335 12.45 -25.27 -10.88
N PRO A 336 12.63 -25.72 -12.13
CA PRO A 336 13.88 -26.35 -12.58
C PRO A 336 15.10 -25.44 -12.46
N GLU A 337 14.90 -24.12 -12.52
CA GLU A 337 15.96 -23.10 -12.44
C GLU A 337 16.27 -22.65 -11.01
N GLY A 338 15.56 -23.21 -10.02
CA GLY A 338 15.77 -22.90 -8.60
C GLY A 338 14.51 -22.36 -7.90
N GLU A 339 14.76 -21.71 -6.78
CA GLU A 339 13.73 -21.07 -5.97
C GLU A 339 13.60 -19.58 -6.34
N GLY A 340 12.37 -19.09 -6.34
CA GLY A 340 12.10 -17.68 -6.64
C GLY A 340 10.72 -17.23 -6.14
N ILE A 341 10.46 -15.94 -6.27
CA ILE A 341 9.19 -15.30 -5.95
C ILE A 341 8.49 -14.90 -7.25
N VAL A 342 7.21 -15.25 -7.36
CA VAL A 342 6.37 -14.89 -8.51
C VAL A 342 5.28 -13.93 -8.07
N LEU A 343 5.11 -12.88 -8.85
CA LEU A 343 4.04 -11.90 -8.70
C LEU A 343 2.96 -12.21 -9.74
N ASN A 344 1.76 -12.54 -9.27
CA ASN A 344 0.62 -12.84 -10.11
C ASN A 344 -0.49 -11.83 -9.87
N SER A 345 -1.16 -11.38 -10.93
CA SER A 345 -2.35 -10.54 -10.84
C SER A 345 -3.56 -11.17 -11.51
N TRP A 346 -4.72 -10.80 -10.99
CA TRP A 346 -6.00 -11.16 -11.59
C TRP A 346 -6.99 -10.00 -11.41
N CYS A 347 -7.66 -9.65 -12.53
CA CYS A 347 -8.68 -8.61 -12.53
C CYS A 347 -10.06 -9.24 -12.28
N PRO A 348 -10.75 -8.89 -11.17
CA PRO A 348 -12.08 -9.42 -10.88
C PRO A 348 -13.13 -9.12 -11.95
N LYS A 349 -12.96 -8.02 -12.71
CA LYS A 349 -13.85 -7.69 -13.86
C LYS A 349 -13.77 -8.70 -14.99
N SER A 350 -12.68 -9.45 -15.15
CA SER A 350 -12.55 -10.50 -16.16
C SER A 350 -13.40 -11.75 -15.88
N GLY A 351 -13.94 -11.82 -14.66
CA GLY A 351 -14.80 -12.92 -14.23
C GLY A 351 -14.04 -14.24 -14.03
N VAL A 352 -14.81 -15.28 -13.76
CA VAL A 352 -14.33 -16.66 -13.60
C VAL A 352 -14.66 -17.42 -14.89
N LYS A 353 -13.66 -17.98 -15.54
CA LYS A 353 -13.85 -18.80 -16.77
C LYS A 353 -13.73 -20.28 -16.39
N ASN A 354 -14.81 -21.05 -16.57
CA ASN A 354 -14.83 -22.50 -16.29
C ASN A 354 -14.33 -22.89 -14.89
N GLY A 355 -14.64 -22.07 -13.86
CA GLY A 355 -14.19 -22.30 -12.48
C GLY A 355 -12.71 -21.99 -12.22
N THR A 356 -12.00 -21.40 -13.19
CA THR A 356 -10.61 -20.98 -13.05
C THR A 356 -10.46 -19.47 -13.12
N LEU A 357 -9.51 -18.96 -12.35
CA LEU A 357 -9.09 -17.56 -12.38
C LEU A 357 -7.92 -17.43 -13.38
N ASP A 358 -8.04 -16.49 -14.31
CA ASP A 358 -7.01 -16.24 -15.33
C ASP A 358 -5.90 -15.33 -14.76
N TRP A 359 -5.01 -15.94 -13.97
CA TRP A 359 -3.87 -15.24 -13.36
C TRP A 359 -2.81 -14.91 -14.40
N LYS A 360 -2.33 -13.67 -14.37
CA LYS A 360 -1.22 -13.19 -15.19
C LYS A 360 0.03 -13.07 -14.34
N VAL A 361 1.16 -13.58 -14.83
CA VAL A 361 2.46 -13.35 -14.23
C VAL A 361 2.91 -11.93 -14.58
N LEU A 362 3.11 -11.10 -13.56
CA LEU A 362 3.64 -9.75 -13.69
C LEU A 362 5.17 -9.73 -13.70
N GLY A 363 5.77 -10.57 -12.89
CA GLY A 363 7.21 -10.67 -12.78
C GLY A 363 7.66 -11.83 -11.94
N VAL A 364 8.92 -12.20 -12.10
CA VAL A 364 9.61 -13.25 -11.34
C VAL A 364 10.87 -12.67 -10.74
N LYS A 365 11.15 -13.01 -9.51
CA LYS A 365 12.43 -12.74 -8.86
C LYS A 365 13.10 -14.06 -8.54
N GLU A 366 14.15 -14.37 -9.29
CA GLU A 366 14.92 -15.60 -9.16
C GLU A 366 15.99 -15.49 -8.07
N HIS A 367 16.43 -16.62 -7.56
CA HIS A 367 17.55 -16.75 -6.62
C HIS A 367 17.38 -16.04 -5.26
N VAL A 368 16.13 -15.91 -4.79
CA VAL A 368 15.79 -15.21 -3.52
C VAL A 368 15.08 -16.10 -2.49
N GLY A 369 15.02 -17.41 -2.72
CA GLY A 369 14.20 -18.30 -1.90
C GLY A 369 12.72 -18.20 -2.22
N VAL A 370 11.86 -18.79 -1.39
CA VAL A 370 10.41 -18.90 -1.62
C VAL A 370 9.56 -18.12 -0.62
N PHE A 371 10.18 -17.38 0.31
CA PHE A 371 9.48 -16.74 1.41
C PHE A 371 9.39 -15.22 1.21
N VAL A 372 8.16 -14.68 1.22
CA VAL A 372 7.89 -13.24 1.23
C VAL A 372 7.80 -12.77 2.68
N TYR A 373 8.82 -12.06 3.15
CA TYR A 373 8.87 -11.55 4.53
C TYR A 373 7.94 -10.36 4.74
N ASN A 374 7.80 -9.51 3.74
CA ASN A 374 6.91 -8.36 3.79
C ASN A 374 6.53 -7.87 2.39
N CYS A 375 5.33 -7.30 2.25
CA CYS A 375 4.85 -6.78 0.99
C CYS A 375 3.83 -5.65 1.21
N ALA A 376 4.04 -4.53 0.52
CA ALA A 376 3.10 -3.42 0.44
C ALA A 376 2.92 -2.99 -1.02
N VAL A 377 1.76 -2.46 -1.36
CA VAL A 377 1.51 -1.82 -2.65
C VAL A 377 1.26 -0.35 -2.42
N MET A 378 2.02 0.50 -3.10
CA MET A 378 1.88 1.94 -3.01
C MET A 378 1.50 2.51 -4.37
N GLY A 379 0.35 3.21 -4.43
CA GLY A 379 -0.13 3.94 -5.59
C GLY A 379 0.23 5.42 -5.49
N CYS A 380 1.04 5.89 -6.43
CA CYS A 380 1.44 7.30 -6.52
C CYS A 380 1.48 7.76 -7.97
#